data_444aa17e7397360b6db0e14c95c2c016
#
_entry.id   444aa17e7397360b6db0e14c95c2c016
#
_cell.length_a   1.000
_cell.length_b   1.000
_cell.length_c   1.000
_cell.angle_alpha   90.00
_cell.angle_beta   90.00
_cell.angle_gamma   90.00
#
_symmetry.space_group_name_H-M   'P 1'
#
loop_
_entity.id
_entity.type
_entity.pdbx_description
1 polymer ?
#
loop_
_entity_poly.entity_id
_entity_poly.type
_entity_poly.pdbx_seq_one_letter_code
_entity_poly.pdbx_strand_id
1 'polypeptide(L)' 'MEVDARGLSCPQPIIETKKVVDKKVTSLSVLVDNIAAKENVSRFAKAMKYDVVAHVTDYGWKLELEKR' A
#
# COMPACT_ATOMS: atom_id res chain seq x y z
N MET A 1 -7.81 2.70 8.16
CA MET A 1 -7.52 3.79 7.23
C MET A 1 -7.25 3.23 5.83
N GLU A 2 -7.65 3.94 4.80
CA GLU A 2 -7.53 3.45 3.43
C GLU A 2 -6.86 4.49 2.54
N VAL A 3 -5.92 4.02 1.72
CA VAL A 3 -5.23 4.86 0.74
C VAL A 3 -5.65 4.38 -0.65
N ASP A 4 -6.24 5.27 -1.44
CA ASP A 4 -6.62 4.95 -2.82
C ASP A 4 -5.49 5.40 -3.75
N ALA A 5 -4.70 4.43 -4.20
CA ALA A 5 -3.58 4.68 -5.10
C ALA A 5 -3.87 4.21 -6.52
N ARG A 6 -5.14 3.92 -6.84
CA ARG A 6 -5.52 3.50 -8.17
C ARG A 6 -5.35 4.65 -9.16
N GLY A 7 -4.86 4.32 -10.34
CA GLY A 7 -4.64 5.32 -11.38
C GLY A 7 -3.40 6.19 -11.19
N LEU A 8 -2.60 5.95 -10.15
CA LEU A 8 -1.38 6.71 -9.88
C LEU A 8 -0.18 6.01 -10.50
N SER A 9 0.75 6.81 -11.02
CA SER A 9 2.01 6.31 -11.57
C SER A 9 3.04 6.21 -10.46
N CYS A 10 3.96 5.22 -10.57
CA CYS A 10 5.10 5.13 -9.67
C CYS A 10 5.97 6.39 -9.81
N PRO A 11 6.45 7.03 -8.74
CA PRO A 11 6.42 6.56 -7.35
C PRO A 11 5.24 7.05 -6.50
N GLN A 12 4.19 7.57 -7.10
CA GLN A 12 3.10 8.21 -6.37
C GLN A 12 2.40 7.29 -5.35
N PRO A 13 2.13 5.99 -5.65
CA PRO A 13 1.53 5.11 -4.65
C PRO A 13 2.38 4.99 -3.39
N ILE A 14 3.72 4.97 -3.54
CA ILE A 14 4.63 4.90 -2.40
C ILE A 14 4.55 6.18 -1.59
N ILE A 15 4.51 7.34 -2.26
CA ILE A 15 4.42 8.63 -1.59
C ILE A 15 3.14 8.74 -0.76
N GLU A 16 2.01 8.32 -1.32
CA GLU A 16 0.74 8.35 -0.60
C GLU A 16 0.74 7.40 0.60
N THR A 17 1.30 6.20 0.43
CA THR A 17 1.42 5.24 1.52
C THR A 17 2.32 5.78 2.61
N LYS A 18 3.43 6.43 2.25
CA LYS A 18 4.36 7.00 3.22
C LYS A 18 3.68 8.07 4.09
N LYS A 19 2.84 8.91 3.50
CA LYS A 19 2.12 9.94 4.26
C LYS A 19 1.31 9.33 5.39
N VAL A 20 0.67 8.20 5.14
CA VAL A 20 -0.14 7.52 6.13
C VAL A 20 0.74 6.80 7.16
N VAL A 21 1.79 6.14 6.71
CA VAL A 21 2.73 5.45 7.59
C VAL A 21 3.42 6.44 8.55
N ASP A 22 3.75 7.63 8.06
CA ASP A 22 4.38 8.67 8.89
C ASP A 22 3.46 9.13 10.03
N LYS A 23 2.15 8.89 9.92
CA LYS A 23 1.19 9.18 10.99
C LYS A 23 1.15 8.09 12.06
N LYS A 24 2.00 7.07 11.94
CA LYS A 24 2.13 5.96 12.89
C LYS A 24 0.85 5.16 13.07
N VAL A 25 0.06 5.00 12.00
CA VAL A 25 -1.12 4.15 12.04
C VAL A 25 -0.71 2.69 12.18
N THR A 26 -1.50 1.91 12.92
CA THR A 26 -1.18 0.50 13.14
C THR A 26 -1.66 -0.40 12.03
N SER A 27 -2.68 0.02 11.31
CA SER A 27 -3.18 -0.75 10.17
C SER A 27 -3.75 0.18 9.12
N LEU A 28 -3.60 -0.20 7.86
CA LEU A 28 -4.17 0.56 6.75
C LEU A 28 -4.34 -0.35 5.55
N SER A 29 -5.17 0.09 4.60
CA SER A 29 -5.35 -0.61 3.34
C SER A 29 -4.91 0.32 2.21
N VAL A 30 -4.26 -0.24 1.19
CA VAL A 30 -3.84 0.50 0.01
C VAL A 30 -4.46 -0.17 -1.22
N LEU A 31 -5.18 0.61 -2.01
CA LEU A 31 -5.80 0.11 -3.24
C LEU A 31 -4.88 0.42 -4.41
N VAL A 32 -4.51 -0.61 -5.17
CA VAL A 32 -3.64 -0.46 -6.34
C VAL A 32 -4.24 -1.20 -7.53
N ASP A 33 -3.90 -0.75 -8.73
CA ASP A 33 -4.48 -1.31 -9.96
C ASP A 33 -3.43 -1.83 -10.94
N ASN A 34 -2.16 -1.97 -10.50
CA ASN A 34 -1.14 -2.54 -11.35
C ASN A 34 -0.08 -3.25 -10.51
N ILE A 35 0.65 -4.17 -11.15
CA ILE A 35 1.64 -5.00 -10.46
C ILE A 35 2.79 -4.18 -9.91
N ALA A 36 3.25 -3.18 -10.67
CA ALA A 36 4.36 -2.34 -10.22
C ALA A 36 4.03 -1.63 -8.92
N ALA A 37 2.84 -1.04 -8.82
CA ALA A 37 2.39 -0.37 -7.61
C ALA A 37 2.25 -1.38 -6.45
N LYS A 38 1.66 -2.53 -6.72
CA LYS A 38 1.53 -3.60 -5.72
C LYS A 38 2.88 -3.97 -5.13
N GLU A 39 3.86 -4.25 -5.99
CA GLU A 39 5.18 -4.68 -5.53
C GLU A 39 5.93 -3.58 -4.81
N ASN A 40 5.86 -2.35 -5.33
CA ASN A 40 6.57 -1.23 -4.72
C ASN A 40 6.00 -0.88 -3.36
N VAL A 41 4.69 -0.83 -3.22
CA VAL A 41 4.06 -0.55 -1.93
C VAL A 41 4.34 -1.68 -0.94
N SER A 42 4.27 -2.93 -1.39
CA SER A 42 4.57 -4.07 -0.53
C SER A 42 5.99 -4.04 -0.02
N ARG A 43 6.95 -3.72 -0.90
CA ARG A 43 8.36 -3.62 -0.53
C ARG A 43 8.59 -2.50 0.47
N PHE A 44 8.00 -1.34 0.22
CA PHE A 44 8.09 -0.21 1.13
C PHE A 44 7.51 -0.54 2.51
N ALA A 45 6.33 -1.15 2.53
CA ALA A 45 5.68 -1.51 3.78
C ALA A 45 6.51 -2.49 4.61
N LYS A 46 7.10 -3.48 3.95
CA LYS A 46 7.98 -4.44 4.65
C LYS A 46 9.21 -3.75 5.21
N ALA A 47 9.79 -2.80 4.48
CA ALA A 47 10.93 -2.02 4.95
C ALA A 47 10.56 -1.18 6.18
N MET A 48 9.31 -0.77 6.30
CA MET A 48 8.80 -0.01 7.44
C MET A 48 8.25 -0.91 8.55
N LYS A 49 8.52 -2.23 8.46
CA LYS A 49 8.13 -3.24 9.46
C LYS A 49 6.62 -3.45 9.54
N TYR A 50 5.96 -3.40 8.40
CA TYR A 50 4.55 -3.75 8.28
C TYR A 50 4.42 -5.12 7.64
N ASP A 51 3.45 -5.89 8.08
CA ASP A 51 3.04 -7.11 7.38
C ASP A 51 2.10 -6.72 6.25
N VAL A 52 2.24 -7.40 5.11
CA VAL A 52 1.45 -7.09 3.92
C VAL A 52 0.66 -8.32 3.50
N VAL A 53 -0.64 -8.16 3.34
CA VAL A 53 -1.51 -9.19 2.78
C VAL A 53 -2.18 -8.60 1.54
N ALA A 54 -1.98 -9.24 0.39
CA ALA A 54 -2.55 -8.77 -0.87
C ALA A 54 -3.83 -9.56 -1.17
N HIS A 55 -4.91 -8.86 -1.43
CA HIS A 55 -6.19 -9.44 -1.85
C HIS A 55 -6.46 -9.04 -3.29
N VAL A 56 -6.73 -10.03 -4.14
CA VAL A 56 -7.09 -9.76 -5.53
C VAL A 56 -8.50 -9.17 -5.59
N THR A 57 -8.65 -8.11 -6.37
CA THR A 57 -9.94 -7.46 -6.58
C THR A 57 -10.22 -7.35 -8.07
N ASP A 58 -11.40 -6.83 -8.43
CA ASP A 58 -11.76 -6.65 -9.84
C ASP A 58 -10.99 -5.51 -10.52
N TYR A 59 -10.38 -4.59 -9.73
CA TYR A 59 -9.57 -3.50 -10.28
C TYR A 59 -8.07 -3.72 -10.13
N GLY A 60 -7.66 -4.74 -9.38
CA GLY A 60 -6.25 -5.01 -9.13
C GLY A 60 -6.04 -5.69 -7.78
N TRP A 61 -5.53 -4.96 -6.80
CA TRP A 61 -5.26 -5.51 -5.48
C TRP A 61 -5.61 -4.53 -4.38
N LYS A 62 -6.06 -5.08 -3.25
CA LYS A 62 -6.18 -4.35 -2.00
C LYS A 62 -5.08 -4.88 -1.07
N LEU A 63 -4.14 -4.03 -0.71
CA LEU A 63 -3.04 -4.41 0.18
C LEU A 63 -3.41 -4.03 1.60
N GLU A 64 -3.44 -5.00 2.49
CA GLU A 64 -3.67 -4.74 3.90
C GLU A 64 -2.33 -4.73 4.61
N LEU A 65 -2.01 -3.62 5.25
CA LEU A 65 -0.76 -3.40 5.95
C LEU A 65 -1.05 -3.32 7.44
N GLU A 66 -0.30 -4.11 8.20
CA GLU A 66 -0.46 -4.14 9.64
C GLU A 66 0.91 -4.03 10.30
N LYS A 67 1.05 -3.09 11.22
CA LYS A 67 2.31 -2.85 11.90
C LYS A 67 2.67 -4.04 12.80
N ARG A 68 3.91 -4.49 12.70
CA ARG A 68 4.44 -5.55 13.56
C ARG A 68 4.68 -5.07 14.98
#